data_b5924afa95e3f4f82bb17baf4c243163
#
_entry.id   b5924afa95e3f4f82bb17baf4c243163
#
_cell.length_a   1.000
_cell.length_b   1.000
_cell.length_c   1.000
_cell.angle_alpha   90.00
_cell.angle_beta   90.00
_cell.angle_gamma   90.00
#
_symmetry.space_group_name_H-M   'P 1'
#
loop_
_entity.id
_entity.type
_entity.pdbx_description
1 polymer ?
#
loop_
_entity_poly.entity_id
_entity_poly.type
_entity_poly.pdbx_seq_one_letter_code
_entity_poly.pdbx_strand_id
1 'polypeptide(L)'
;YLNKNMKLDFSSMIVYLSLCLMVTILLSGLIPALYLSKFQPLKVLKGNFSRSKSGTLIRDGLMGFQFLISSFFLIGGLVIYQQVQYMMTRDLGFNADQTLVVYMNDYRGDKRFQKYELLKQNFKNIDGIETISSAMRIPGNLNNNTSNLNYLDNSIQAASCAMDFNYLDLMKVKIVEGRNLSSGISSDTIQNVLVNETLVKELGL
;
A
#
# COMPACT_ATOMS: atom_id res chain seq x y z
N TYR A 1 2.11 -13.61 2.51
CA TYR A 1 2.98 -13.27 1.35
C TYR A 1 3.92 -12.09 1.60
N LEU A 2 4.17 -11.71 2.85
CA LEU A 2 5.17 -10.70 3.22
C LEU A 2 6.31 -11.30 4.04
N ASN A 3 6.58 -12.59 3.86
CA ASN A 3 7.78 -13.21 4.41
C ASN A 3 8.81 -13.49 3.31
N LYS A 4 9.02 -12.55 2.43
CA LYS A 4 10.29 -12.41 1.76
C LYS A 4 11.15 -11.68 2.78
N ASN A 5 12.02 -12.40 3.47
CA ASN A 5 13.12 -11.81 4.21
C ASN A 5 13.77 -10.76 3.30
N MET A 6 13.33 -9.52 3.39
CA MET A 6 14.12 -8.41 2.89
C MET A 6 15.33 -8.33 3.82
N LYS A 7 16.28 -9.24 3.62
CA LYS A 7 17.63 -8.99 4.06
C LYS A 7 18.03 -7.74 3.28
N LEU A 8 18.00 -6.61 3.96
CA LEU A 8 18.67 -5.42 3.49
C LEU A 8 20.11 -5.88 3.28
N ASP A 9 20.47 -6.09 2.02
CA ASP A 9 21.83 -6.44 1.67
C ASP A 9 22.67 -5.18 1.84
N PHE A 10 23.14 -5.00 3.08
CA PHE A 10 23.96 -3.85 3.45
C PHE A 10 25.18 -3.71 2.55
N SER A 11 25.70 -4.81 2.03
CA SER A 11 26.87 -4.78 1.15
C SER A 11 26.53 -4.16 -0.19
N SER A 12 25.42 -4.52 -0.80
CA SER A 12 24.93 -3.88 -2.03
C SER A 12 24.59 -2.41 -1.83
N MET A 13 23.99 -2.06 -0.69
CA MET A 13 23.67 -0.67 -0.38
C MET A 13 24.93 0.20 -0.22
N ILE A 14 25.98 -0.31 0.44
CA ILE A 14 27.26 0.38 0.58
C ILE A 14 27.92 0.59 -0.79
N VAL A 15 27.88 -0.41 -1.68
CA VAL A 15 28.44 -0.30 -3.03
C VAL A 15 27.72 0.83 -3.82
N TYR A 16 26.39 0.89 -3.80
CA TYR A 16 25.64 1.94 -4.48
C TYR A 16 25.91 3.32 -3.87
N LEU A 17 25.99 3.43 -2.56
CA LEU A 17 26.34 4.68 -1.87
C LEU A 17 27.75 5.15 -2.23
N SER A 18 28.74 4.25 -2.25
CA SER A 18 30.12 4.55 -2.62
C SER A 18 30.24 4.99 -4.07
N LEU A 19 29.52 4.32 -4.98
CA LEU A 19 29.47 4.70 -6.39
C LEU A 19 28.86 6.08 -6.57
N CYS A 20 27.75 6.36 -5.90
CA CYS A 20 27.06 7.65 -5.94
C CYS A 20 27.97 8.77 -5.41
N LEU A 21 28.66 8.51 -4.31
CA LEU A 21 29.62 9.46 -3.71
C LEU A 21 30.79 9.73 -4.65
N MET A 22 31.34 8.70 -5.28
CA MET A 22 32.43 8.83 -6.25
C MET A 22 32.01 9.67 -7.46
N VAL A 23 30.82 9.42 -8.01
CA VAL A 23 30.25 10.20 -9.12
C VAL A 23 30.06 11.67 -8.71
N THR A 24 29.55 11.91 -7.52
CA THR A 24 29.34 13.26 -6.99
C THR A 24 30.66 14.01 -6.83
N ILE A 25 31.71 13.39 -6.29
CA ILE A 25 33.04 13.98 -6.14
C ILE A 25 33.66 14.29 -7.51
N LEU A 26 33.55 13.37 -8.47
CA LEU A 26 34.05 13.59 -9.83
C LEU A 26 33.33 14.74 -10.51
N LEU A 27 32.03 14.80 -10.47
CA LEU A 27 31.26 15.89 -11.10
C LEU A 27 31.51 17.23 -10.42
N SER A 28 31.54 17.28 -9.10
CA SER A 28 31.73 18.51 -8.34
C SER A 28 33.16 19.04 -8.43
N GLY A 29 34.15 18.21 -8.64
CA GLY A 29 35.55 18.60 -8.80
C GLY A 29 35.98 18.82 -10.23
N LEU A 30 35.61 17.94 -11.16
CA LEU A 30 36.07 17.96 -12.53
C LEU A 30 35.47 19.15 -13.33
N ILE A 31 34.21 19.43 -13.14
CA ILE A 31 33.52 20.52 -13.85
C ILE A 31 34.13 21.88 -13.51
N PRO A 32 34.28 22.26 -12.22
CA PRO A 32 34.97 23.50 -11.89
C PRO A 32 36.43 23.53 -12.34
N ALA A 33 37.17 22.41 -12.23
CA ALA A 33 38.58 22.33 -12.64
C ALA A 33 38.76 22.54 -14.15
N LEU A 34 37.91 21.92 -14.99
CA LEU A 34 37.91 22.12 -16.43
C LEU A 34 37.51 23.57 -16.81
N TYR A 35 36.60 24.15 -16.05
CA TYR A 35 36.19 25.53 -16.24
C TYR A 35 37.35 26.51 -15.92
N LEU A 36 38.02 26.27 -14.77
CA LEU A 36 39.16 27.10 -14.35
C LEU A 36 40.39 26.94 -15.28
N SER A 37 40.63 25.74 -15.82
CA SER A 37 41.77 25.48 -16.73
C SER A 37 41.69 26.24 -18.06
N LYS A 38 40.50 26.68 -18.48
CA LYS A 38 40.30 27.47 -19.69
C LYS A 38 40.56 28.98 -19.50
N PHE A 39 40.83 29.43 -18.25
CA PHE A 39 41.07 30.83 -17.99
C PHE A 39 42.48 31.25 -18.34
N GLN A 40 42.58 32.34 -19.10
CA GLN A 40 43.83 33.01 -19.39
C GLN A 40 44.26 33.84 -18.15
N PRO A 41 45.44 33.59 -17.54
CA PRO A 41 45.90 34.27 -16.32
C PRO A 41 45.95 35.81 -16.43
N LEU A 42 46.21 36.32 -17.62
CA LEU A 42 46.30 37.75 -17.92
C LEU A 42 44.97 38.50 -17.74
N LYS A 43 43.83 37.85 -17.87
CA LYS A 43 42.50 38.46 -17.65
C LYS A 43 42.11 38.52 -16.18
N VAL A 44 42.65 37.62 -15.36
CA VAL A 44 42.38 37.55 -13.92
C VAL A 44 43.11 38.67 -13.18
N LEU A 45 44.31 38.99 -13.60
CA LEU A 45 45.14 40.07 -12.99
C LEU A 45 44.58 41.50 -13.23
N LYS A 46 43.69 41.69 -14.17
CA LYS A 46 43.02 42.98 -14.42
C LYS A 46 41.77 43.24 -13.58
N GLY A 47 41.53 42.47 -12.52
CA GLY A 47 40.60 42.79 -11.43
C GLY A 47 39.09 42.76 -11.74
N ASN A 48 38.68 42.35 -12.94
CA ASN A 48 37.27 42.46 -13.38
C ASN A 48 36.46 41.13 -13.30
N PHE A 49 36.97 40.12 -12.59
CA PHE A 49 36.39 38.76 -12.70
C PHE A 49 35.18 38.52 -11.80
N SER A 50 35.10 39.15 -10.63
CA SER A 50 33.99 38.93 -9.71
C SER A 50 32.67 39.61 -10.11
N ARG A 51 32.69 40.40 -11.17
CA ARG A 51 31.54 41.19 -11.69
C ARG A 51 31.06 40.77 -13.06
N SER A 52 31.45 39.62 -13.57
CA SER A 52 30.92 39.15 -14.84
C SER A 52 29.41 38.87 -14.66
N LYS A 53 28.55 39.56 -15.41
CA LYS A 53 27.09 39.35 -15.44
C LYS A 53 26.72 37.89 -15.67
N SER A 54 27.52 37.15 -16.41
CA SER A 54 27.33 35.72 -16.69
C SER A 54 27.59 34.87 -15.46
N GLY A 55 28.59 35.16 -14.63
CA GLY A 55 28.89 34.39 -13.41
C GLY A 55 27.83 34.56 -12.33
N THR A 56 27.29 35.77 -12.15
CA THR A 56 26.20 36.02 -11.22
C THR A 56 24.91 35.34 -11.67
N LEU A 57 24.60 35.37 -12.96
CA LEU A 57 23.40 34.71 -13.51
C LEU A 57 23.41 33.18 -13.29
N ILE A 58 24.57 32.55 -13.52
CA ILE A 58 24.73 31.09 -13.29
C ILE A 58 24.56 30.75 -11.81
N ARG A 59 25.19 31.52 -10.92
CA ARG A 59 25.07 31.32 -9.48
C ARG A 59 23.63 31.46 -8.99
N ASP A 60 22.97 32.54 -9.39
CA ASP A 60 21.62 32.87 -8.96
C ASP A 60 20.61 31.88 -9.56
N GLY A 61 20.82 31.44 -10.81
CA GLY A 61 20.06 30.39 -11.44
C GLY A 61 20.22 29.04 -10.73
N LEU A 62 21.44 28.68 -10.31
CA LEU A 62 21.71 27.46 -9.58
C LEU A 62 21.04 27.46 -8.19
N MET A 63 21.13 28.61 -7.49
CA MET A 63 20.44 28.77 -6.20
C MET A 63 18.92 28.69 -6.36
N GLY A 64 18.34 29.32 -7.38
CA GLY A 64 16.91 29.24 -7.68
C GLY A 64 16.48 27.82 -7.99
N PHE A 65 17.25 27.09 -8.78
CA PHE A 65 16.98 25.68 -9.10
C PHE A 65 17.06 24.78 -7.87
N GLN A 66 18.08 24.98 -7.02
CA GLN A 66 18.23 24.25 -5.76
C GLN A 66 17.05 24.51 -4.82
N PHE A 67 16.62 25.76 -4.70
CA PHE A 67 15.45 26.13 -3.91
C PHE A 67 14.17 25.47 -4.44
N LEU A 68 13.98 25.45 -5.76
CA LEU A 68 12.84 24.82 -6.40
C LEU A 68 12.79 23.33 -6.12
N ILE A 69 13.92 22.62 -6.27
CA ILE A 69 14.02 21.21 -5.98
C ILE A 69 13.74 20.92 -4.49
N SER A 70 14.36 21.70 -3.60
CA SER A 70 14.16 21.54 -2.15
C SER A 70 12.69 21.75 -1.75
N SER A 71 12.05 22.77 -2.30
CA SER A 71 10.63 23.05 -2.06
C SER A 71 9.74 21.93 -2.59
N PHE A 72 10.04 21.39 -3.76
CA PHE A 72 9.31 20.27 -4.34
C PHE A 72 9.35 19.04 -3.44
N PHE A 73 10.53 18.65 -2.96
CA PHE A 73 10.68 17.51 -2.07
C PHE A 73 10.03 17.75 -0.70
N LEU A 74 10.11 18.97 -0.17
CA LEU A 74 9.47 19.31 1.10
C LEU A 74 7.95 19.21 1.00
N ILE A 75 7.34 19.79 -0.03
CA ILE A 75 5.91 19.72 -0.27
C ILE A 75 5.48 18.26 -0.52
N GLY A 76 6.20 17.54 -1.37
CA GLY A 76 5.94 16.13 -1.64
C GLY A 76 6.00 15.28 -0.39
N GLY A 77 6.99 15.48 0.46
CA GLY A 77 7.12 14.80 1.75
C GLY A 77 5.94 15.08 2.68
N LEU A 78 5.51 16.34 2.78
CA LEU A 78 4.34 16.70 3.57
C LEU A 78 3.05 16.05 3.07
N VAL A 79 2.84 16.03 1.76
CA VAL A 79 1.67 15.38 1.15
C VAL A 79 1.66 13.88 1.44
N ILE A 80 2.80 13.20 1.25
CA ILE A 80 2.93 11.76 1.56
C ILE A 80 2.67 11.52 3.04
N TYR A 81 3.24 12.32 3.93
CA TYR A 81 3.01 12.21 5.36
C TYR A 81 1.53 12.32 5.72
N GLN A 82 0.84 13.32 5.18
CA GLN A 82 -0.60 13.50 5.41
C GLN A 82 -1.42 12.34 4.84
N GLN A 83 -1.05 11.81 3.69
CA GLN A 83 -1.73 10.64 3.11
C GLN A 83 -1.55 9.39 3.95
N VAL A 84 -0.35 9.13 4.44
CA VAL A 84 -0.08 8.00 5.34
C VAL A 84 -0.87 8.14 6.62
N GLN A 85 -0.86 9.32 7.24
CA GLN A 85 -1.67 9.59 8.45
C GLN A 85 -3.16 9.37 8.18
N TYR A 86 -3.68 9.86 7.08
CA TYR A 86 -5.07 9.66 6.70
C TYR A 86 -5.42 8.17 6.55
N MET A 87 -4.57 7.39 5.87
CA MET A 87 -4.79 5.94 5.71
C MET A 87 -4.74 5.20 7.05
N MET A 88 -3.89 5.62 7.99
CA MET A 88 -3.75 4.98 9.30
C MET A 88 -4.89 5.33 10.27
N THR A 89 -5.49 6.49 10.11
CA THR A 89 -6.52 6.99 11.05
C THR A 89 -7.95 6.86 10.53
N ARG A 90 -8.11 6.59 9.24
CA ARG A 90 -9.44 6.45 8.65
C ARG A 90 -10.13 5.20 9.16
N ASP A 91 -11.41 5.33 9.53
CA ASP A 91 -12.28 4.19 9.78
C ASP A 91 -12.42 3.35 8.51
N LEU A 92 -11.95 2.12 8.58
CA LEU A 92 -11.99 1.16 7.47
C LEU A 92 -13.34 0.44 7.37
N GLY A 93 -14.29 0.73 8.27
CA GLY A 93 -15.59 0.09 8.33
C GLY A 93 -15.55 -1.32 8.92
N PHE A 94 -14.41 -1.74 9.45
CA PHE A 94 -14.24 -3.00 10.18
C PHE A 94 -13.21 -2.83 11.30
N ASN A 95 -13.30 -3.69 12.31
CA ASN A 95 -12.33 -3.72 13.40
C ASN A 95 -11.62 -5.08 13.41
N ALA A 96 -10.31 -5.07 13.26
CA ALA A 96 -9.47 -6.25 13.30
C ALA A 96 -8.58 -6.31 14.56
N ASP A 97 -8.83 -5.46 15.54
CA ASP A 97 -8.07 -5.47 16.79
C ASP A 97 -8.21 -6.83 17.47
N GLN A 98 -7.10 -7.33 18.00
CA GLN A 98 -7.04 -8.65 18.66
C GLN A 98 -7.47 -9.83 17.78
N THR A 99 -7.42 -9.67 16.45
CA THR A 99 -7.77 -10.72 15.49
C THR A 99 -6.52 -11.44 15.01
N LEU A 100 -6.48 -12.76 15.21
CA LEU A 100 -5.44 -13.62 14.67
C LEU A 100 -5.93 -14.30 13.39
N VAL A 101 -5.14 -14.20 12.33
CA VAL A 101 -5.44 -14.85 11.06
C VAL A 101 -4.58 -16.10 10.89
N VAL A 102 -5.23 -17.23 10.71
CA VAL A 102 -4.58 -18.52 10.45
C VAL A 102 -4.88 -18.95 9.01
N TYR A 103 -3.87 -19.09 8.19
CA TYR A 103 -4.02 -19.57 6.81
C TYR A 103 -4.01 -21.08 6.75
N MET A 104 -5.05 -21.66 6.16
CA MET A 104 -5.20 -23.10 5.99
C MET A 104 -5.00 -23.48 4.52
N ASN A 105 -3.78 -23.76 4.12
CA ASN A 105 -3.45 -24.04 2.71
C ASN A 105 -3.78 -25.48 2.24
N ASP A 106 -3.88 -26.44 3.16
CA ASP A 106 -3.99 -27.87 2.82
C ASP A 106 -5.43 -28.41 2.75
N TYR A 107 -6.41 -27.53 2.74
CA TYR A 107 -7.81 -27.93 2.79
C TYR A 107 -8.45 -27.94 1.39
N ARG A 108 -8.04 -28.90 0.57
CA ARG A 108 -8.70 -29.18 -0.73
C ARG A 108 -9.55 -30.44 -0.61
N GLY A 109 -10.76 -30.42 -1.23
CA GLY A 109 -11.65 -31.57 -1.34
C GLY A 109 -12.84 -31.59 -0.36
N ASP A 110 -13.62 -32.66 -0.43
CA ASP A 110 -14.94 -32.80 0.23
C ASP A 110 -14.91 -32.78 1.76
N LYS A 111 -13.74 -33.03 2.36
CA LYS A 111 -13.57 -33.04 3.83
C LYS A 111 -13.23 -31.68 4.42
N ARG A 112 -13.17 -30.61 3.58
CA ARG A 112 -12.79 -29.28 4.03
C ARG A 112 -13.67 -28.72 5.13
N PHE A 113 -14.97 -28.86 4.96
CA PHE A 113 -15.96 -28.39 5.94
C PHE A 113 -15.85 -29.13 7.28
N GLN A 114 -15.73 -30.45 7.24
CA GLN A 114 -15.60 -31.27 8.47
C GLN A 114 -14.32 -30.90 9.25
N LYS A 115 -13.21 -30.69 8.56
CA LYS A 115 -11.95 -30.27 9.19
C LYS A 115 -12.06 -28.86 9.80
N TYR A 116 -12.74 -27.95 9.12
CA TYR A 116 -12.98 -26.61 9.65
C TYR A 116 -13.81 -26.67 10.94
N GLU A 117 -14.89 -27.44 10.97
CA GLU A 117 -15.73 -27.59 12.16
C GLU A 117 -14.95 -28.19 13.34
N LEU A 118 -14.11 -29.19 13.10
CA LEU A 118 -13.24 -29.77 14.12
C LEU A 118 -12.24 -28.74 14.69
N LEU A 119 -11.63 -27.95 13.82
CA LEU A 119 -10.74 -26.89 14.26
C LEU A 119 -11.47 -25.82 15.05
N LYS A 120 -12.65 -25.41 14.59
CA LYS A 120 -13.51 -24.44 15.28
C LYS A 120 -13.84 -24.91 16.69
N GLN A 121 -14.17 -26.20 16.85
CA GLN A 121 -14.43 -26.80 18.17
C GLN A 121 -13.18 -26.82 19.06
N ASN A 122 -12.03 -27.20 18.50
CA ASN A 122 -10.79 -27.26 19.27
C ASN A 122 -10.33 -25.86 19.72
N PHE A 123 -10.44 -24.88 18.86
CA PHE A 123 -10.06 -23.50 19.20
C PHE A 123 -11.01 -22.86 20.22
N LYS A 124 -12.31 -23.19 20.20
CA LYS A 124 -13.26 -22.72 21.22
C LYS A 124 -12.90 -23.13 22.64
N ASN A 125 -12.15 -24.23 22.80
CA ASN A 125 -11.71 -24.73 24.11
C ASN A 125 -10.43 -24.02 24.61
N ILE A 126 -9.87 -23.09 23.88
CA ILE A 126 -8.69 -22.33 24.28
C ILE A 126 -9.16 -21.05 24.99
N ASP A 127 -8.70 -20.86 26.22
CA ASP A 127 -8.99 -19.67 27.00
C ASP A 127 -8.49 -18.40 26.27
N GLY A 128 -9.34 -17.38 26.22
CA GLY A 128 -9.05 -16.12 25.55
C GLY A 128 -9.50 -16.03 24.10
N ILE A 129 -10.06 -17.09 23.52
CA ILE A 129 -10.69 -17.04 22.19
C ILE A 129 -12.20 -16.82 22.36
N GLU A 130 -12.66 -15.63 21.99
CA GLU A 130 -14.09 -15.28 22.10
C GLU A 130 -14.89 -15.80 20.91
N THR A 131 -14.37 -15.63 19.69
CA THR A 131 -15.10 -15.93 18.46
C THR A 131 -14.16 -16.45 17.39
N ILE A 132 -14.64 -17.39 16.59
CA ILE A 132 -13.90 -17.96 15.47
C ILE A 132 -14.80 -17.88 14.24
N SER A 133 -14.23 -17.42 13.14
CA SER A 133 -14.90 -17.35 11.85
C SER A 133 -13.96 -17.71 10.73
N SER A 134 -14.49 -18.02 9.58
CA SER A 134 -13.71 -18.24 8.37
C SER A 134 -14.19 -17.36 7.23
N ALA A 135 -13.25 -16.96 6.39
CA ALA A 135 -13.55 -16.27 5.16
C ALA A 135 -12.55 -16.66 4.08
N MET A 136 -13.01 -16.69 2.87
CA MET A 136 -12.15 -16.91 1.70
C MET A 136 -11.18 -15.76 1.49
N ARG A 137 -11.54 -14.58 1.99
CA ARG A 137 -10.75 -13.35 1.91
C ARG A 137 -10.78 -12.61 3.24
N ILE A 138 -9.68 -11.98 3.54
CA ILE A 138 -9.56 -11.07 4.66
C ILE A 138 -9.22 -9.67 4.13
N PRO A 139 -9.58 -8.60 4.83
CA PRO A 139 -9.17 -7.26 4.49
C PRO A 139 -7.65 -7.15 4.34
N GLY A 140 -7.20 -6.42 3.32
CA GLY A 140 -5.77 -6.28 3.01
C GLY A 140 -5.17 -7.38 2.12
N ASN A 141 -5.87 -8.49 1.85
CA ASN A 141 -5.41 -9.49 0.91
C ASN A 141 -6.00 -9.24 -0.49
N LEU A 142 -5.15 -8.78 -1.40
CA LEU A 142 -5.49 -8.34 -2.76
C LEU A 142 -5.66 -9.48 -3.78
N ASN A 143 -6.01 -10.70 -3.36
CA ASN A 143 -6.31 -11.75 -4.33
C ASN A 143 -7.55 -11.36 -5.15
N ASN A 144 -7.30 -10.94 -6.39
CA ASN A 144 -8.28 -10.40 -7.32
C ASN A 144 -9.06 -11.51 -8.06
N ASN A 145 -9.68 -12.43 -7.37
CA ASN A 145 -10.65 -13.31 -8.00
C ASN A 145 -11.95 -12.52 -8.18
N THR A 146 -12.14 -11.96 -9.34
CA THR A 146 -13.39 -11.36 -9.77
C THR A 146 -14.20 -12.38 -10.55
N SER A 147 -15.50 -12.35 -10.39
CA SER A 147 -16.47 -13.14 -11.16
C SER A 147 -17.38 -12.18 -11.92
N ASN A 148 -17.83 -12.58 -13.08
CA ASN A 148 -18.88 -11.83 -13.77
C ASN A 148 -20.21 -12.10 -13.06
N LEU A 149 -20.81 -11.04 -12.54
CA LEU A 149 -22.15 -11.05 -11.98
C LEU A 149 -23.10 -10.52 -13.04
N ASN A 150 -24.07 -11.35 -13.44
CA ASN A 150 -25.10 -10.97 -14.40
C ASN A 150 -26.38 -10.68 -13.63
N TYR A 151 -26.90 -9.49 -13.78
CA TYR A 151 -28.18 -9.08 -13.20
C TYR A 151 -29.01 -8.36 -14.26
N LEU A 152 -30.15 -8.92 -14.62
CA LEU A 152 -30.96 -8.49 -15.76
C LEU A 152 -30.07 -8.41 -17.04
N ASP A 153 -30.03 -7.25 -17.68
CA ASP A 153 -29.22 -7.02 -18.90
C ASP A 153 -27.80 -6.49 -18.59
N ASN A 154 -27.43 -6.36 -17.32
CA ASN A 154 -26.13 -5.82 -16.89
C ASN A 154 -25.19 -6.95 -16.51
N SER A 155 -23.95 -6.87 -16.99
CA SER A 155 -22.84 -7.76 -16.60
C SER A 155 -21.75 -6.93 -15.95
N ILE A 156 -21.46 -7.19 -14.66
CA ILE A 156 -20.50 -6.43 -13.88
C ILE A 156 -19.45 -7.40 -13.31
N GLN A 157 -18.19 -6.98 -13.31
CA GLN A 157 -17.15 -7.72 -12.61
C GLN A 157 -17.17 -7.40 -11.12
N ALA A 158 -17.53 -8.37 -10.31
CA ALA A 158 -17.58 -8.23 -8.86
C ALA A 158 -16.63 -9.21 -8.17
N ALA A 159 -16.01 -8.77 -7.09
CA ALA A 159 -15.25 -9.64 -6.22
C ALA A 159 -16.19 -10.36 -5.26
N SER A 160 -16.20 -11.69 -5.29
CA SER A 160 -17.00 -12.51 -4.37
C SER A 160 -16.15 -13.04 -3.21
N CYS A 161 -16.74 -13.13 -2.03
CA CYS A 161 -16.11 -13.68 -0.84
C CYS A 161 -17.09 -14.61 -0.12
N ALA A 162 -16.78 -15.91 -0.09
CA ALA A 162 -17.47 -16.82 0.80
C ALA A 162 -16.94 -16.63 2.22
N MET A 163 -17.85 -16.55 3.18
CA MET A 163 -17.53 -16.30 4.60
C MET A 163 -18.53 -17.04 5.51
N ASP A 164 -18.12 -17.27 6.73
CA ASP A 164 -18.99 -17.83 7.77
C ASP A 164 -20.03 -16.79 8.21
N PHE A 165 -21.19 -17.23 8.71
CA PHE A 165 -22.31 -16.39 9.10
C PHE A 165 -21.96 -15.32 10.14
N ASN A 166 -21.03 -15.64 11.04
CA ASN A 166 -20.58 -14.73 12.09
C ASN A 166 -19.37 -13.87 11.70
N TYR A 167 -18.94 -13.89 10.43
CA TYR A 167 -17.75 -13.16 9.99
C TYR A 167 -17.92 -11.64 10.09
N LEU A 168 -19.06 -11.11 9.66
CA LEU A 168 -19.33 -9.68 9.73
C LEU A 168 -19.45 -9.19 11.17
N ASP A 169 -20.03 -9.99 12.05
CA ASP A 169 -20.14 -9.67 13.48
C ASP A 169 -18.76 -9.66 14.14
N LEU A 170 -17.90 -10.65 13.83
CA LEU A 170 -16.51 -10.70 14.30
C LEU A 170 -15.73 -9.47 13.85
N MET A 171 -15.87 -9.08 12.59
CA MET A 171 -15.19 -7.91 12.02
C MET A 171 -15.88 -6.59 12.38
N LYS A 172 -16.99 -6.61 13.07
CA LYS A 172 -17.82 -5.44 13.43
C LYS A 172 -18.24 -4.61 12.21
N VAL A 173 -18.47 -5.28 11.09
CA VAL A 173 -18.97 -4.64 9.86
C VAL A 173 -20.44 -4.31 10.04
N LYS A 174 -20.78 -3.05 9.79
CA LYS A 174 -22.17 -2.59 9.89
C LYS A 174 -22.95 -2.94 8.63
N ILE A 175 -24.14 -3.51 8.81
CA ILE A 175 -25.13 -3.70 7.76
C ILE A 175 -25.96 -2.42 7.69
N VAL A 176 -25.95 -1.79 6.53
CA VAL A 176 -26.64 -0.50 6.30
C VAL A 176 -28.12 -0.75 6.09
N GLU A 177 -28.47 -1.79 5.33
CA GLU A 177 -29.83 -2.15 5.00
C GLU A 177 -30.01 -3.66 4.97
N GLY A 178 -31.19 -4.16 5.35
CA GLY A 178 -31.47 -5.56 5.39
C GLY A 178 -31.00 -6.23 6.69
N ARG A 179 -30.49 -7.47 6.59
CA ARG A 179 -30.03 -8.28 7.72
C ARG A 179 -28.77 -9.10 7.37
N ASN A 180 -28.08 -9.58 8.38
CA ASN A 180 -27.01 -10.57 8.20
C ASN A 180 -27.58 -11.94 7.76
N LEU A 181 -26.74 -12.73 7.11
CA LEU A 181 -27.06 -14.11 6.77
C LEU A 181 -27.04 -14.98 8.06
N SER A 182 -27.90 -16.00 8.09
CA SER A 182 -28.08 -16.86 9.26
C SER A 182 -28.08 -18.34 8.87
N SER A 183 -27.39 -19.17 9.65
CA SER A 183 -27.40 -20.62 9.49
C SER A 183 -28.76 -21.26 9.69
N GLY A 184 -29.67 -20.60 10.40
CA GLY A 184 -31.05 -21.06 10.62
C GLY A 184 -31.99 -20.89 9.42
N ILE A 185 -31.53 -20.20 8.35
CA ILE A 185 -32.33 -19.95 7.15
C ILE A 185 -31.66 -20.65 5.97
N SER A 186 -32.33 -21.67 5.43
CA SER A 186 -31.75 -22.53 4.37
C SER A 186 -31.38 -21.73 3.10
N SER A 187 -32.15 -20.72 2.73
CA SER A 187 -31.86 -19.87 1.58
C SER A 187 -30.57 -19.04 1.75
N ASP A 188 -30.19 -18.73 2.98
CA ASP A 188 -28.98 -17.94 3.26
C ASP A 188 -27.68 -18.70 2.95
N THR A 189 -27.76 -20.02 2.86
CA THR A 189 -26.60 -20.86 2.53
C THR A 189 -26.31 -20.89 1.03
N ILE A 190 -27.30 -20.73 0.17
CA ILE A 190 -27.17 -21.01 -1.27
C ILE A 190 -27.68 -19.86 -2.14
N GLN A 191 -28.73 -19.16 -1.73
CA GLN A 191 -29.47 -18.23 -2.60
C GLN A 191 -29.27 -16.75 -2.24
N ASN A 192 -29.05 -16.46 -0.96
CA ASN A 192 -28.94 -15.08 -0.51
C ASN A 192 -27.49 -14.60 -0.49
N VAL A 193 -27.27 -13.35 -0.83
CA VAL A 193 -25.97 -12.71 -0.84
C VAL A 193 -26.04 -11.35 -0.16
N LEU A 194 -24.93 -10.92 0.41
CA LEU A 194 -24.73 -9.56 0.87
C LEU A 194 -23.92 -8.82 -0.19
N VAL A 195 -24.33 -7.61 -0.48
CA VAL A 195 -23.69 -6.74 -1.46
C VAL A 195 -23.27 -5.44 -0.81
N ASN A 196 -22.22 -4.81 -1.33
CA ASN A 196 -21.81 -3.49 -0.85
C ASN A 196 -22.60 -2.38 -1.58
N GLU A 197 -22.59 -1.17 -1.00
CA GLU A 197 -23.28 -0.01 -1.56
C GLU A 197 -22.84 0.34 -2.98
N THR A 198 -21.57 0.10 -3.32
CA THR A 198 -21.06 0.35 -4.67
C THR A 198 -21.75 -0.53 -5.69
N LEU A 199 -21.86 -1.83 -5.40
CA LEU A 199 -22.53 -2.77 -6.29
C LEU A 199 -24.02 -2.46 -6.44
N VAL A 200 -24.69 -2.07 -5.35
CA VAL A 200 -26.10 -1.62 -5.40
C VAL A 200 -26.26 -0.45 -6.38
N LYS A 201 -25.39 0.56 -6.28
CA LYS A 201 -25.42 1.72 -7.19
C LYS A 201 -25.12 1.36 -8.65
N GLU A 202 -24.17 0.47 -8.88
CA GLU A 202 -23.79 0.03 -10.24
C GLU A 202 -24.89 -0.84 -10.89
N LEU A 203 -25.63 -1.60 -10.10
CA LEU A 203 -26.77 -2.41 -10.58
C LEU A 203 -28.06 -1.61 -10.71
N GLY A 204 -28.12 -0.41 -10.15
CA GLY A 204 -29.32 0.45 -10.17
C GLY A 204 -30.44 -0.06 -9.24
N LEU A 205 -30.07 -0.74 -8.15
CA LEU A 205 -30.98 -1.28 -7.13
C LEU A 205 -31.32 -0.23 -6.08
#